data_c28f3e20f088330ba066788a7490ac1d
#
_entry.id   c28f3e20f088330ba066788a7490ac1d
#
_cell.length_a   1.000
_cell.length_b   1.000
_cell.length_c   1.000
_cell.angle_alpha   90.00
_cell.angle_beta   90.00
_cell.angle_gamma   90.00
#
_symmetry.space_group_name_H-M   'P 1'
#
loop_
_entity.id
_entity.type
_entity.pdbx_description
1 polymer ?
#
loop_
_entity_poly.entity_id
_entity_poly.type
_entity_poly.pdbx_seq_one_letter_code
_entity_poly.pdbx_strand_id
1 'polypeptide(L)'
;MPTDSALLTLENPVFQTYLLAASIMILKLMIQPWITVQRMMKVGGGYRSPEDAKKSPLNPNPREGQLETDEYVDRSRRMNLNDLESIPAFLIAGFLFVLVEPSLLFAKILIWTYVGARVAHFIAYSTAQLHDVRAFCWTWSSVSVMVMAGYVLRQAIM
;
A
#
# COMPACT_ATOMS: atom_id res chain seq x y z
N MET A 1 -24.31 18.53 19.74
CA MET A 1 -23.28 17.62 19.21
C MET A 1 -23.89 16.92 17.99
N PRO A 2 -23.26 16.93 16.80
CA PRO A 2 -23.72 16.05 15.71
C PRO A 2 -23.63 14.61 16.22
N THR A 3 -24.62 13.82 15.92
CA THR A 3 -24.61 12.39 16.25
C THR A 3 -23.46 11.71 15.49
N ASP A 4 -22.73 10.77 16.11
CA ASP A 4 -21.61 10.02 15.51
C ASP A 4 -21.91 9.48 14.09
N SER A 5 -23.19 9.26 13.78
CA SER A 5 -23.66 8.85 12.46
C SER A 5 -23.39 9.87 11.35
N ALA A 6 -23.23 11.16 11.67
CA ALA A 6 -23.00 12.21 10.67
C ALA A 6 -21.55 12.29 10.20
N LEU A 7 -20.58 11.74 10.97
CA LEU A 7 -19.16 11.76 10.62
C LEU A 7 -18.81 10.74 9.54
N LEU A 8 -19.45 9.59 9.55
CA LEU A 8 -19.18 8.45 8.66
C LEU A 8 -20.20 8.34 7.51
N THR A 9 -20.52 9.49 6.91
CA THR A 9 -21.43 9.57 5.76
C THR A 9 -20.71 10.12 4.53
N LEU A 10 -21.21 9.79 3.35
CA LEU A 10 -20.68 10.34 2.09
C LEU A 10 -20.87 11.86 1.95
N GLU A 11 -21.72 12.45 2.78
CA GLU A 11 -21.92 13.90 2.87
C GLU A 11 -20.77 14.61 3.60
N ASN A 12 -20.03 13.88 4.46
CA ASN A 12 -18.82 14.40 5.09
C ASN A 12 -17.65 14.37 4.08
N PRO A 13 -17.15 15.53 3.62
CA PRO A 13 -16.12 15.57 2.58
C PRO A 13 -14.75 15.04 3.06
N VAL A 14 -14.49 15.04 4.36
CA VAL A 14 -13.26 14.44 4.94
C VAL A 14 -13.37 12.93 4.86
N PHE A 15 -14.50 12.35 5.29
CA PHE A 15 -14.74 10.93 5.21
C PHE A 15 -14.77 10.43 3.76
N GLN A 16 -15.41 11.16 2.85
CA GLN A 16 -15.41 10.86 1.42
C GLN A 16 -13.99 10.83 0.86
N THR A 17 -13.14 11.81 1.21
CA THR A 17 -11.73 11.85 0.79
C THR A 17 -10.98 10.63 1.28
N TYR A 18 -11.18 10.25 2.56
CA TYR A 18 -10.58 9.06 3.14
C TYR A 18 -11.06 7.77 2.44
N LEU A 19 -12.36 7.61 2.22
CA LEU A 19 -12.91 6.42 1.57
C LEU A 19 -12.32 6.19 0.17
N LEU A 20 -12.23 7.26 -0.63
CA LEU A 20 -11.61 7.18 -1.96
C LEU A 20 -10.15 6.72 -1.87
N ALA A 21 -9.37 7.36 -1.01
CA ALA A 21 -7.97 7.02 -0.82
C ALA A 21 -7.77 5.61 -0.26
N ALA A 22 -8.55 5.22 0.74
CA ALA A 22 -8.52 3.89 1.34
C ALA A 22 -8.85 2.81 0.30
N SER A 23 -9.89 3.02 -0.51
CA SER A 23 -10.27 2.09 -1.57
C SER A 23 -9.16 1.92 -2.61
N ILE A 24 -8.54 3.01 -3.05
CA ILE A 24 -7.38 2.97 -3.97
C ILE A 24 -6.23 2.16 -3.37
N MET A 25 -5.92 2.38 -2.09
CA MET A 25 -4.81 1.70 -1.42
C MET A 25 -5.11 0.21 -1.17
N ILE A 26 -6.35 -0.14 -0.83
CA ILE A 26 -6.77 -1.55 -0.70
C ILE A 26 -6.65 -2.27 -2.04
N LEU A 27 -7.16 -1.67 -3.11
CA LEU A 27 -7.04 -2.24 -4.46
C LEU A 27 -5.57 -2.41 -4.86
N LYS A 28 -4.73 -1.40 -4.61
CA LYS A 28 -3.29 -1.50 -4.85
C LYS A 28 -2.65 -2.65 -4.09
N LEU A 29 -2.97 -2.79 -2.80
CA LEU A 29 -2.45 -3.86 -1.95
C LEU A 29 -2.87 -5.24 -2.47
N MET A 30 -4.11 -5.39 -2.89
CA MET A 30 -4.65 -6.66 -3.40
C MET A 30 -4.16 -7.01 -4.81
N ILE A 31 -3.87 -6.02 -5.65
CA ILE A 31 -3.32 -6.24 -6.99
C ILE A 31 -1.84 -6.64 -6.95
N GLN A 32 -1.09 -6.21 -5.93
CA GLN A 32 0.36 -6.44 -5.86
C GLN A 32 0.77 -7.94 -5.87
N PRO A 33 0.11 -8.85 -5.14
CA PRO A 33 0.37 -10.29 -5.25
C PRO A 33 0.12 -10.83 -6.65
N TRP A 34 -0.91 -10.37 -7.36
CA TRP A 34 -1.19 -10.78 -8.74
C TRP A 34 -0.08 -10.37 -9.70
N ILE A 35 0.50 -9.18 -9.52
CA ILE A 35 1.69 -8.75 -10.29
C ILE A 35 2.85 -9.71 -10.02
N THR A 36 3.03 -10.17 -8.78
CA THR A 36 4.08 -11.14 -8.43
C THR A 36 3.84 -12.48 -9.14
N VAL A 37 2.62 -13.00 -9.11
CA VAL A 37 2.24 -14.24 -9.82
C VAL A 37 2.49 -14.09 -11.32
N GLN A 38 2.06 -12.98 -11.93
CA GLN A 38 2.30 -12.73 -13.35
C GLN A 38 3.81 -12.72 -13.69
N ARG A 39 4.63 -12.13 -12.83
CA ARG A 39 6.10 -12.13 -13.00
C ARG A 39 6.67 -13.55 -12.90
N MET A 40 6.23 -14.34 -11.90
CA MET A 40 6.62 -15.75 -11.76
C MET A 40 6.26 -16.55 -13.02
N MET A 41 5.05 -16.39 -13.54
CA MET A 41 4.64 -17.06 -14.80
C MET A 41 5.48 -16.61 -15.99
N LYS A 42 5.81 -15.31 -16.09
CA LYS A 42 6.61 -14.77 -17.20
C LYS A 42 8.04 -15.32 -17.23
N VAL A 43 8.68 -15.48 -16.06
CA VAL A 43 10.05 -16.04 -15.98
C VAL A 43 10.03 -17.56 -15.87
N GLY A 44 8.89 -18.16 -15.55
CA GLY A 44 8.72 -19.59 -15.31
C GLY A 44 9.54 -20.07 -14.12
N GLY A 45 9.62 -19.26 -13.05
CA GLY A 45 10.46 -19.55 -11.88
C GLY A 45 10.29 -18.53 -10.78
N GLY A 46 11.27 -18.49 -9.86
CA GLY A 46 11.21 -17.65 -8.67
C GLY A 46 10.17 -18.15 -7.67
N TYR A 47 9.83 -19.44 -7.69
CA TYR A 47 8.90 -20.02 -6.73
C TYR A 47 9.54 -20.10 -5.34
N ARG A 48 8.71 -20.10 -4.30
CA ARG A 48 9.18 -20.20 -2.91
C ARG A 48 8.79 -21.51 -2.24
N SER A 49 7.73 -22.15 -2.72
CA SER A 49 7.25 -23.42 -2.22
C SER A 49 7.65 -24.54 -3.14
N PRO A 50 8.27 -25.61 -2.64
CA PRO A 50 8.66 -26.77 -3.46
C PRO A 50 7.48 -27.39 -4.23
N GLU A 51 6.25 -27.23 -3.70
CA GLU A 51 5.03 -27.71 -4.31
C GLU A 51 4.72 -26.98 -5.63
N ASP A 52 5.07 -25.70 -5.72
CA ASP A 52 4.82 -24.86 -6.91
C ASP A 52 5.73 -25.29 -8.09
N ALA A 53 6.86 -25.91 -7.80
CA ALA A 53 7.76 -26.47 -8.81
C ALA A 53 7.32 -27.85 -9.34
N LYS A 54 6.25 -28.45 -8.79
CA LYS A 54 5.69 -29.71 -9.29
C LYS A 54 4.81 -29.48 -10.50
N LYS A 55 4.59 -30.55 -11.28
CA LYS A 55 3.70 -30.50 -12.45
C LYS A 55 2.26 -30.17 -12.03
N SER A 56 1.71 -29.12 -12.62
CA SER A 56 0.35 -28.64 -12.37
C SER A 56 -0.18 -27.88 -13.59
N PRO A 57 -1.48 -27.52 -13.65
CA PRO A 57 -2.00 -26.67 -14.71
C PRO A 57 -1.28 -25.32 -14.85
N LEU A 58 -0.77 -24.77 -13.73
CA LEU A 58 0.00 -23.51 -13.73
C LEU A 58 1.50 -23.71 -13.98
N ASN A 59 2.00 -24.94 -13.84
CA ASN A 59 3.37 -25.34 -14.17
C ASN A 59 3.36 -26.64 -14.96
N PRO A 60 2.94 -26.65 -16.23
CA PRO A 60 2.80 -27.86 -17.02
C PRO A 60 4.13 -28.52 -17.39
N ASN A 61 5.21 -27.74 -17.41
CA ASN A 61 6.56 -28.16 -17.77
C ASN A 61 7.56 -27.82 -16.66
N PRO A 62 7.58 -28.57 -15.55
CA PRO A 62 8.54 -28.36 -14.47
C PRO A 62 9.98 -28.47 -14.98
N ARG A 63 10.86 -27.61 -14.46
CA ARG A 63 12.29 -27.60 -14.79
C ARG A 63 13.13 -27.32 -13.56
N GLU A 64 14.40 -27.70 -13.60
CA GLU A 64 15.37 -27.34 -12.56
C GLU A 64 15.53 -25.82 -12.44
N GLY A 65 15.89 -25.34 -11.25
CA GLY A 65 16.14 -23.93 -10.99
C GLY A 65 14.87 -23.07 -10.74
N GLN A 66 13.66 -23.62 -10.82
CA GLN A 66 12.42 -22.85 -10.59
C GLN A 66 12.28 -22.30 -9.16
N LEU A 67 12.99 -22.88 -8.19
CA LEU A 67 13.06 -22.43 -6.80
C LEU A 67 14.17 -21.41 -6.55
N GLU A 68 15.02 -21.18 -7.53
CA GLU A 68 16.06 -20.16 -7.42
C GLU A 68 15.46 -18.75 -7.38
N THR A 69 16.17 -17.84 -6.72
CA THR A 69 15.74 -16.45 -6.62
C THR A 69 15.83 -15.76 -7.98
N ASP A 70 14.76 -15.09 -8.38
CA ASP A 70 14.71 -14.25 -9.56
C ASP A 70 14.51 -12.79 -9.14
N GLU A 71 15.42 -11.89 -9.53
CA GLU A 71 15.40 -10.49 -9.11
C GLU A 71 14.14 -9.74 -9.58
N TYR A 72 13.60 -10.08 -10.75
CA TYR A 72 12.38 -9.45 -11.26
C TYR A 72 11.15 -9.82 -10.42
N VAL A 73 11.08 -11.08 -9.98
CA VAL A 73 10.04 -11.59 -9.08
C VAL A 73 10.24 -11.06 -7.66
N ASP A 74 11.45 -11.14 -7.13
CA ASP A 74 11.74 -10.71 -5.76
C ASP A 74 11.57 -9.21 -5.56
N ARG A 75 11.79 -8.41 -6.59
CA ARG A 75 11.46 -6.98 -6.57
C ARG A 75 9.97 -6.76 -6.32
N SER A 76 9.11 -7.57 -6.94
CA SER A 76 7.66 -7.49 -6.71
C SER A 76 7.29 -7.89 -5.28
N ARG A 77 7.96 -8.88 -4.71
CA ARG A 77 7.76 -9.30 -3.31
C ARG A 77 8.19 -8.20 -2.33
N ARG A 78 9.33 -7.55 -2.58
CA ARG A 78 9.76 -6.40 -1.77
C ARG A 78 8.77 -5.24 -1.83
N MET A 79 8.17 -4.98 -3.01
CA MET A 79 7.08 -3.99 -3.12
C MET A 79 5.88 -4.39 -2.26
N ASN A 80 5.45 -5.66 -2.33
CA ASN A 80 4.34 -6.16 -1.54
C ASN A 80 4.59 -6.04 -0.03
N LEU A 81 5.80 -6.39 0.41
CA LEU A 81 6.18 -6.26 1.82
C LEU A 81 6.11 -4.80 2.28
N ASN A 82 6.68 -3.87 1.51
CA ASN A 82 6.58 -2.44 1.81
C ASN A 82 5.13 -1.91 1.82
N ASP A 83 4.26 -2.46 1.00
CA ASP A 83 2.83 -2.10 1.01
C ASP A 83 2.14 -2.64 2.26
N LEU A 84 2.43 -3.87 2.67
CA LEU A 84 1.92 -4.48 3.90
C LEU A 84 2.38 -3.76 5.17
N GLU A 85 3.56 -3.18 5.18
CA GLU A 85 4.07 -2.37 6.30
C GLU A 85 3.42 -0.99 6.38
N SER A 86 3.00 -0.40 5.26
CA SER A 86 2.58 0.99 5.19
C SER A 86 1.05 1.16 5.07
N ILE A 87 0.40 0.40 4.19
CA ILE A 87 -1.02 0.61 3.88
C ILE A 87 -1.94 0.33 5.07
N PRO A 88 -1.77 -0.73 5.87
CA PRO A 88 -2.60 -0.95 7.06
C PRO A 88 -2.47 0.19 8.08
N ALA A 89 -1.27 0.72 8.28
CA ALA A 89 -1.06 1.87 9.17
C ALA A 89 -1.79 3.11 8.67
N PHE A 90 -1.78 3.39 7.35
CA PHE A 90 -2.55 4.47 6.75
C PHE A 90 -4.06 4.28 6.92
N LEU A 91 -4.56 3.07 6.71
CA LEU A 91 -6.00 2.80 6.84
C LEU A 91 -6.48 3.06 8.26
N ILE A 92 -5.72 2.63 9.27
CA ILE A 92 -6.07 2.83 10.67
C ILE A 92 -5.92 4.31 11.06
N ALA A 93 -4.76 4.92 10.79
CA ALA A 93 -4.50 6.31 11.15
C ALA A 93 -5.44 7.28 10.42
N GLY A 94 -5.71 7.03 9.14
CA GLY A 94 -6.64 7.84 8.34
C GLY A 94 -8.08 7.75 8.84
N PHE A 95 -8.53 6.56 9.25
CA PHE A 95 -9.84 6.39 9.86
C PHE A 95 -9.97 7.14 11.19
N LEU A 96 -9.00 6.96 12.10
CA LEU A 96 -8.96 7.69 13.37
C LEU A 96 -8.88 9.21 13.15
N PHE A 97 -8.16 9.65 12.11
CA PHE A 97 -8.02 11.04 11.76
C PHE A 97 -9.35 11.69 11.33
N VAL A 98 -10.20 10.94 10.61
CA VAL A 98 -11.57 11.40 10.28
C VAL A 98 -12.41 11.65 11.53
N LEU A 99 -12.29 10.77 12.55
CA LEU A 99 -13.08 10.84 13.78
C LEU A 99 -12.79 12.10 14.64
N VAL A 100 -11.61 12.70 14.46
CA VAL A 100 -11.23 13.95 15.19
C VAL A 100 -11.51 15.21 14.38
N GLU A 101 -12.28 15.13 13.32
CA GLU A 101 -12.80 16.24 12.51
C GLU A 101 -11.72 17.27 12.08
N PRO A 102 -10.65 16.87 11.40
CA PRO A 102 -9.67 17.80 10.89
C PRO A 102 -10.28 18.73 9.83
N SER A 103 -9.66 19.90 9.60
CA SER A 103 -10.09 20.73 8.47
C SER A 103 -9.93 19.98 7.13
N LEU A 104 -10.87 20.20 6.22
CA LEU A 104 -10.92 19.50 4.93
C LEU A 104 -9.62 19.69 4.12
N LEU A 105 -9.03 20.88 4.12
CA LEU A 105 -7.79 21.16 3.41
C LEU A 105 -6.63 20.33 3.98
N PHE A 106 -6.51 20.29 5.31
CA PHE A 106 -5.47 19.53 5.99
C PHE A 106 -5.62 18.04 5.73
N ALA A 107 -6.85 17.51 5.79
CA ALA A 107 -7.14 16.12 5.47
C ALA A 107 -6.77 15.79 4.02
N LYS A 108 -7.18 16.60 3.04
CA LYS A 108 -6.83 16.39 1.63
C LYS A 108 -5.33 16.39 1.40
N ILE A 109 -4.59 17.33 2.01
CA ILE A 109 -3.13 17.39 1.85
C ILE A 109 -2.49 16.09 2.34
N LEU A 110 -2.77 15.65 3.56
CA LEU A 110 -2.12 14.46 4.13
C LEU A 110 -2.53 13.18 3.39
N ILE A 111 -3.82 13.00 3.14
CA ILE A 111 -4.34 11.79 2.51
C ILE A 111 -3.82 11.66 1.07
N TRP A 112 -3.88 12.71 0.26
CA TRP A 112 -3.43 12.64 -1.12
C TRP A 112 -1.91 12.66 -1.26
N THR A 113 -1.17 13.27 -0.33
CA THR A 113 0.30 13.12 -0.24
C THR A 113 0.66 11.65 -0.01
N TYR A 114 -0.03 10.97 0.90
CA TYR A 114 0.17 9.54 1.13
C TYR A 114 -0.07 8.73 -0.17
N VAL A 115 -1.23 8.89 -0.79
CA VAL A 115 -1.59 8.15 -2.01
C VAL A 115 -0.58 8.42 -3.12
N GLY A 116 -0.26 9.68 -3.40
CA GLY A 116 0.71 10.07 -4.42
C GLY A 116 2.11 9.49 -4.18
N ALA A 117 2.58 9.54 -2.92
CA ALA A 117 3.86 8.97 -2.53
C ALA A 117 3.89 7.44 -2.71
N ARG A 118 2.80 6.72 -2.38
CA ARG A 118 2.71 5.26 -2.59
C ARG A 118 2.64 4.87 -4.06
N VAL A 119 1.96 5.65 -4.89
CA VAL A 119 1.96 5.45 -6.35
C VAL A 119 3.35 5.71 -6.93
N ALA A 120 4.01 6.81 -6.55
CA ALA A 120 5.38 7.11 -6.97
C ALA A 120 6.37 6.03 -6.54
N HIS A 121 6.24 5.51 -5.31
CA HIS A 121 7.05 4.41 -4.79
C HIS A 121 6.87 3.12 -5.62
N PHE A 122 5.64 2.79 -6.01
CA PHE A 122 5.34 1.67 -6.89
C PHE A 122 6.03 1.83 -8.26
N ILE A 123 5.94 3.02 -8.84
CA ILE A 123 6.60 3.34 -10.12
C ILE A 123 8.11 3.21 -9.99
N ALA A 124 8.71 3.78 -8.93
CA ALA A 124 10.14 3.72 -8.68
C ALA A 124 10.66 2.27 -8.55
N TYR A 125 9.92 1.41 -7.88
CA TYR A 125 10.26 -0.02 -7.81
C TYR A 125 10.09 -0.73 -9.15
N SER A 126 8.99 -0.46 -9.85
CA SER A 126 8.69 -1.10 -11.14
C SER A 126 9.71 -0.77 -12.22
N THR A 127 10.25 0.45 -12.17
CA THR A 127 11.27 0.97 -13.10
C THR A 127 12.70 0.78 -12.60
N ALA A 128 12.89 0.03 -11.51
CA ALA A 128 14.23 -0.26 -10.94
C ALA A 128 15.04 0.99 -10.55
N GLN A 129 14.37 2.05 -10.07
CA GLN A 129 15.07 3.26 -9.63
C GLN A 129 16.00 3.03 -8.44
N LEU A 130 16.94 3.94 -8.25
CA LEU A 130 17.89 3.94 -7.15
C LEU A 130 17.19 3.92 -5.79
N HIS A 131 17.92 3.47 -4.77
CA HIS A 131 17.42 3.40 -3.40
C HIS A 131 16.88 4.75 -2.91
N ASP A 132 17.59 5.83 -3.17
CA ASP A 132 17.25 7.17 -2.67
C ASP A 132 15.90 7.66 -3.18
N VAL A 133 15.57 7.39 -4.46
CA VAL A 133 14.26 7.73 -5.04
C VAL A 133 13.13 6.96 -4.33
N ARG A 134 13.35 5.67 -4.08
CA ARG A 134 12.40 4.82 -3.37
C ARG A 134 12.24 5.25 -1.91
N ALA A 135 13.36 5.53 -1.23
CA ALA A 135 13.39 6.02 0.14
C ALA A 135 12.68 7.38 0.28
N PHE A 136 12.89 8.31 -0.65
CA PHE A 136 12.18 9.58 -0.68
C PHE A 136 10.65 9.39 -0.74
N CYS A 137 10.16 8.57 -1.66
CA CYS A 137 8.72 8.29 -1.77
C CYS A 137 8.18 7.62 -0.50
N TRP A 138 8.93 6.66 0.07
CA TRP A 138 8.57 5.99 1.32
C TRP A 138 8.48 6.98 2.48
N THR A 139 9.46 7.88 2.60
CA THR A 139 9.50 8.88 3.67
C THR A 139 8.27 9.76 3.66
N TRP A 140 7.84 10.28 2.51
CA TRP A 140 6.65 11.13 2.43
C TRP A 140 5.37 10.40 2.81
N SER A 141 5.24 9.14 2.42
CA SER A 141 4.10 8.33 2.86
C SER A 141 4.11 8.10 4.38
N SER A 142 5.27 7.78 4.97
CA SER A 142 5.41 7.57 6.40
C SER A 142 5.15 8.84 7.21
N VAL A 143 5.70 9.98 6.78
CA VAL A 143 5.48 11.29 7.43
C VAL A 143 3.98 11.63 7.43
N SER A 144 3.27 11.42 6.32
CA SER A 144 1.82 11.67 6.27
C SER A 144 1.06 10.87 7.33
N VAL A 145 1.38 9.59 7.50
CA VAL A 145 0.75 8.72 8.52
C VAL A 145 1.11 9.18 9.93
N MET A 146 2.39 9.49 10.18
CA MET A 146 2.85 9.98 11.49
C MET A 146 2.18 11.30 11.87
N VAL A 147 2.00 12.22 10.93
CA VAL A 147 1.31 13.50 11.18
C VAL A 147 -0.17 13.26 11.50
N MET A 148 -0.87 12.38 10.75
CA MET A 148 -2.26 12.02 11.07
C MET A 148 -2.37 11.41 12.46
N ALA A 149 -1.54 10.43 12.80
CA ALA A 149 -1.54 9.78 14.11
C ALA A 149 -1.19 10.76 15.25
N GLY A 150 -0.19 11.64 15.04
CA GLY A 150 0.19 12.67 16.00
C GLY A 150 -0.92 13.70 16.24
N TYR A 151 -1.64 14.07 15.18
CA TYR A 151 -2.81 14.95 15.31
C TYR A 151 -3.92 14.29 16.13
N VAL A 152 -4.24 13.01 15.84
CA VAL A 152 -5.21 12.23 16.61
C VAL A 152 -4.81 12.13 18.09
N LEU A 153 -3.55 11.79 18.37
CA LEU A 153 -3.02 11.70 19.72
C LEU A 153 -3.17 13.02 20.48
N ARG A 154 -2.83 14.16 19.84
CA ARG A 154 -3.00 15.48 20.42
C ARG A 154 -4.46 15.75 20.77
N GLN A 155 -5.40 15.46 19.88
CA GLN A 155 -6.83 15.71 20.12
C GLN A 155 -7.40 14.81 21.23
N ALA A 156 -6.87 13.62 21.41
CA ALA A 156 -7.29 12.68 22.44
C ALA A 156 -6.79 13.05 23.86
N ILE A 157 -5.75 13.89 23.96
CA ILE A 157 -5.17 14.32 25.24
C ILE A 157 -5.73 15.69 25.70
N MET A 158 -6.23 16.51 24.78
CA MET A 158 -6.79 17.84 25.08
C MET A 158 -8.26 17.75 25.49
#